data_31c316d613713b8bc99af9440e18c940
#
_entry.id   31c316d613713b8bc99af9440e18c940
#
_cell.length_a   1.000
_cell.length_b   1.000
_cell.length_c   1.000
_cell.angle_alpha   90.00
_cell.angle_beta   90.00
_cell.angle_gamma   90.00
#
_symmetry.space_group_name_H-M   'P 1'
#
loop_
_entity.id
_entity.type
_entity.pdbx_description
1 polymer ?
#
loop_
_entity_poly.entity_id
_entity_poly.type
_entity_poly.pdbx_seq_one_letter_code
_entity_poly.pdbx_strand_id
1 'polypeptide(L)'
;MKEKQTLILFAAAALVCSAVAIYFVTREQKPAWPPPNRPGIAGRVDHYQCNRCHDAIDKLEPAPRDKHCVKCHQAVFAGAFDEDYPTAKLARWKRRIKHLRDVPTLTDVGGRLRREWMVEYLLSPHDLRPGVEAQMPRFAMTREDAEAITTYFMGEPQALEGSAAKDGAPSEELVEADPSRGQTRMGQLGCMSCHRMTGGPEVPASAIPSDISGAALARAVKLAPDLAHTRERMEPDAVRQWLKDPKSLKRDALMPKIEMSAQDAADIAAFILETPLEAPEKDLKPPERLPLLERDIHWPEVEERVFKHICWHCHSDPAPVGGDGGPGNTGGLGFAGKGLDLGTYAAVKRGGVDAASGERFDILSPRPGSDMPRVVEHMMARHVEVAGGEVEGVRGMPLGLPPMSMKQIQLVESWIAQGARE
;
A
#
# COMPACT_ATOMS: atom_id res chain seq x y z
N MET A 1 -15.16 -37.72 -56.02
CA MET A 1 -15.58 -37.58 -54.59
C MET A 1 -14.44 -37.04 -53.71
N LYS A 2 -13.21 -37.52 -53.82
CA LYS A 2 -12.07 -37.06 -52.99
C LYS A 2 -11.74 -35.57 -53.18
N GLU A 3 -11.73 -35.05 -54.39
CA GLU A 3 -11.44 -33.62 -54.68
C GLU A 3 -12.42 -32.62 -54.02
N LYS A 4 -13.75 -32.97 -54.06
CA LYS A 4 -14.75 -32.11 -53.41
C LYS A 4 -14.62 -32.11 -51.88
N GLN A 5 -14.23 -33.20 -51.27
CA GLN A 5 -13.98 -33.28 -49.84
C GLN A 5 -12.75 -32.48 -49.42
N THR A 6 -11.68 -32.49 -50.22
CA THR A 6 -10.48 -31.71 -49.97
C THR A 6 -10.78 -30.19 -50.06
N LEU A 7 -11.58 -29.77 -51.06
CA LEU A 7 -11.98 -28.35 -51.22
C LEU A 7 -12.82 -27.83 -50.06
N ILE A 8 -13.74 -28.70 -49.54
CA ILE A 8 -14.55 -28.35 -48.36
C ILE A 8 -13.70 -28.22 -47.11
N LEU A 9 -12.70 -29.07 -46.90
CA LEU A 9 -11.78 -29.00 -45.77
C LEU A 9 -10.92 -27.74 -45.83
N PHE A 10 -10.42 -27.33 -46.99
CA PHE A 10 -9.67 -26.09 -47.16
C PHE A 10 -10.52 -24.84 -46.92
N ALA A 11 -11.77 -24.84 -47.40
CA ALA A 11 -12.69 -23.74 -47.14
C ALA A 11 -13.06 -23.61 -45.65
N ALA A 12 -13.28 -24.73 -44.95
CA ALA A 12 -13.55 -24.75 -43.54
C ALA A 12 -12.32 -24.26 -42.70
N ALA A 13 -11.11 -24.69 -43.07
CA ALA A 13 -9.90 -24.23 -42.43
C ALA A 13 -9.66 -22.71 -42.62
N ALA A 14 -9.91 -22.22 -43.84
CA ALA A 14 -9.81 -20.79 -44.14
C ALA A 14 -10.83 -19.96 -43.35
N LEU A 15 -12.04 -20.42 -43.17
CA LEU A 15 -13.08 -19.78 -42.37
C LEU A 15 -12.73 -19.76 -40.89
N VAL A 16 -12.16 -20.83 -40.35
CA VAL A 16 -11.70 -20.89 -38.95
C VAL A 16 -10.50 -19.93 -38.74
N CYS A 17 -9.52 -19.93 -39.65
CA CYS A 17 -8.41 -19.00 -39.59
C CYS A 17 -8.85 -17.53 -39.68
N SER A 18 -9.84 -17.24 -40.55
CA SER A 18 -10.39 -15.90 -40.67
C SER A 18 -11.18 -15.49 -39.41
N ALA A 19 -11.98 -16.41 -38.84
CA ALA A 19 -12.68 -16.15 -37.57
C ALA A 19 -11.74 -15.93 -36.40
N VAL A 20 -10.65 -16.71 -36.31
CA VAL A 20 -9.59 -16.54 -35.32
C VAL A 20 -8.86 -15.21 -35.51
N ALA A 21 -8.51 -14.85 -36.75
CA ALA A 21 -7.88 -13.56 -37.05
C ALA A 21 -8.83 -12.38 -36.72
N ILE A 22 -10.10 -12.48 -37.06
CA ILE A 22 -11.11 -11.46 -36.71
C ILE A 22 -11.27 -11.40 -35.19
N TYR A 23 -11.30 -12.51 -34.48
CA TYR A 23 -11.35 -12.56 -33.02
C TYR A 23 -10.15 -11.84 -32.38
N PHE A 24 -8.93 -12.04 -32.90
CA PHE A 24 -7.74 -11.34 -32.41
C PHE A 24 -7.71 -9.86 -32.79
N VAL A 25 -8.25 -9.47 -33.93
CA VAL A 25 -8.30 -8.07 -34.40
C VAL A 25 -9.44 -7.30 -33.72
N THR A 26 -10.59 -7.94 -33.48
CA THR A 26 -11.76 -7.30 -32.85
C THR A 26 -11.77 -7.42 -31.33
N ARG A 27 -10.89 -8.24 -30.76
CA ARG A 27 -10.67 -8.23 -29.33
C ARG A 27 -10.14 -6.85 -28.97
N GLU A 28 -11.01 -5.99 -28.42
CA GLU A 28 -10.59 -4.70 -27.87
C GLU A 28 -9.31 -4.93 -27.08
N GLN A 29 -8.19 -4.42 -27.59
CA GLN A 29 -6.96 -4.40 -26.84
C GLN A 29 -7.26 -3.50 -25.65
N LYS A 30 -7.55 -4.13 -24.48
CA LYS A 30 -7.65 -3.36 -23.25
C LYS A 30 -6.41 -2.48 -23.21
N PRO A 31 -6.57 -1.17 -23.01
CA PRO A 31 -5.43 -0.26 -23.00
C PRO A 31 -4.36 -0.80 -22.09
N ALA A 32 -3.12 -0.75 -22.55
CA ALA A 32 -1.97 -1.23 -21.78
C ALA A 32 -1.97 -0.54 -20.41
N TRP A 33 -1.87 -1.35 -19.37
CA TRP A 33 -1.72 -0.81 -18.02
C TRP A 33 -0.33 -1.17 -17.48
N PRO A 34 0.42 -0.22 -16.90
CA PRO A 34 0.09 1.22 -16.76
C PRO A 34 0.00 1.93 -18.10
N PRO A 35 -0.78 3.03 -18.21
CA PRO A 35 -0.86 3.81 -19.43
C PRO A 35 0.53 4.32 -19.82
N PRO A 36 0.80 4.52 -21.10
CA PRO A 36 2.10 5.02 -21.55
C PRO A 36 2.42 6.37 -20.90
N ASN A 37 3.69 6.59 -20.57
CA ASN A 37 4.20 7.79 -19.88
C ASN A 37 3.51 9.07 -20.35
N ARG A 38 2.74 9.69 -19.45
CA ARG A 38 2.21 11.03 -19.67
C ARG A 38 3.28 12.04 -19.25
N PRO A 39 3.47 13.14 -19.99
CA PRO A 39 4.40 14.19 -19.57
C PRO A 39 3.89 14.92 -18.32
N GLY A 40 4.80 15.44 -17.52
CA GLY A 40 4.48 16.28 -16.37
C GLY A 40 4.12 15.55 -15.08
N ILE A 41 3.48 16.26 -14.16
CA ILE A 41 3.19 15.78 -12.79
C ILE A 41 2.30 14.54 -12.80
N ALA A 42 1.27 14.49 -13.65
CA ALA A 42 0.39 13.34 -13.79
C ALA A 42 1.17 12.07 -14.20
N GLY A 43 2.20 12.20 -15.03
CA GLY A 43 3.08 11.10 -15.42
C GLY A 43 3.88 10.53 -14.24
N ARG A 44 4.27 11.35 -13.27
CA ARG A 44 4.94 10.87 -12.05
C ARG A 44 4.00 10.06 -11.15
N VAL A 45 2.76 10.51 -11.00
CA VAL A 45 1.73 9.75 -10.25
C VAL A 45 1.43 8.41 -10.93
N ASP A 46 1.35 8.40 -12.27
CA ASP A 46 1.20 7.18 -13.06
C ASP A 46 2.42 6.26 -12.93
N HIS A 47 3.64 6.82 -12.90
CA HIS A 47 4.88 6.05 -12.73
C HIS A 47 4.89 5.27 -11.41
N TYR A 48 4.49 5.91 -10.31
CA TYR A 48 4.41 5.27 -9.00
C TYR A 48 3.12 4.48 -8.78
N GLN A 49 2.18 4.54 -9.72
CA GLN A 49 0.94 3.75 -9.74
C GLN A 49 0.09 3.88 -8.47
N CYS A 50 -0.01 5.09 -7.93
CA CYS A 50 -0.75 5.39 -6.70
C CYS A 50 -2.21 4.90 -6.75
N ASN A 51 -2.84 5.00 -7.92
CA ASN A 51 -4.23 4.59 -8.19
C ASN A 51 -4.45 3.07 -8.22
N ARG A 52 -3.42 2.24 -8.06
CA ARG A 52 -3.60 0.79 -7.87
C ARG A 52 -3.97 0.43 -6.43
N CYS A 53 -3.73 1.32 -5.49
CA CYS A 53 -4.07 1.14 -4.08
C CYS A 53 -5.04 2.18 -3.57
N HIS A 54 -4.89 3.44 -4.00
CA HIS A 54 -5.70 4.55 -3.53
C HIS A 54 -6.84 4.86 -4.50
N ASP A 55 -8.03 5.08 -3.93
CA ASP A 55 -9.17 5.65 -4.64
C ASP A 55 -9.19 7.18 -4.55
N ALA A 56 -10.05 7.79 -5.37
CA ALA A 56 -10.32 9.22 -5.41
C ALA A 56 -9.06 10.07 -5.64
N ILE A 57 -8.29 9.69 -6.63
CA ILE A 57 -7.24 10.53 -7.19
C ILE A 57 -7.88 11.32 -8.32
N ASP A 58 -8.23 12.57 -8.04
CA ASP A 58 -8.83 13.46 -9.03
C ASP A 58 -7.92 13.56 -10.26
N LYS A 59 -8.52 13.61 -11.45
CA LYS A 59 -7.84 13.72 -12.75
C LYS A 59 -7.03 12.49 -13.20
N LEU A 60 -7.04 11.38 -12.47
CA LEU A 60 -6.47 10.12 -12.95
C LEU A 60 -7.57 9.12 -13.27
N GLU A 61 -7.38 8.38 -14.36
CA GLU A 61 -8.18 7.20 -14.65
C GLU A 61 -8.01 6.18 -13.52
N PRO A 62 -9.10 5.69 -12.91
CA PRO A 62 -9.00 4.64 -11.90
C PRO A 62 -8.40 3.37 -12.54
N ALA A 63 -7.54 2.68 -11.81
CA ALA A 63 -7.04 1.40 -12.27
C ALA A 63 -8.20 0.43 -12.54
N PRO A 64 -8.16 -0.37 -13.63
CA PRO A 64 -9.12 -1.44 -13.84
C PRO A 64 -9.20 -2.34 -12.59
N ARG A 65 -10.37 -2.91 -12.29
CA ARG A 65 -10.57 -3.70 -11.05
C ARG A 65 -9.53 -4.80 -10.88
N ASP A 66 -9.16 -5.47 -11.96
CA ASP A 66 -8.14 -6.54 -11.99
C ASP A 66 -6.69 -6.02 -11.82
N LYS A 67 -6.49 -4.71 -11.88
CA LYS A 67 -5.21 -4.03 -11.62
C LYS A 67 -5.21 -3.18 -10.35
N HIS A 68 -6.37 -2.96 -9.76
CA HIS A 68 -6.52 -2.21 -8.52
C HIS A 68 -6.46 -3.16 -7.32
N CYS A 69 -5.30 -3.23 -6.67
CA CYS A 69 -5.02 -4.18 -5.60
C CYS A 69 -6.13 -4.25 -4.53
N VAL A 70 -6.52 -3.11 -3.98
CA VAL A 70 -7.51 -3.05 -2.89
C VAL A 70 -8.90 -3.47 -3.37
N LYS A 71 -9.37 -2.98 -4.51
CA LYS A 71 -10.70 -3.33 -5.05
C LYS A 71 -10.79 -4.80 -5.42
N CYS A 72 -9.72 -5.36 -6.02
CA CYS A 72 -9.67 -6.78 -6.32
C CYS A 72 -9.73 -7.61 -5.03
N HIS A 73 -8.93 -7.27 -4.01
CA HIS A 73 -8.94 -7.95 -2.72
C HIS A 73 -10.31 -7.86 -2.03
N GLN A 74 -10.92 -6.68 -2.01
CA GLN A 74 -12.29 -6.49 -1.48
C GLN A 74 -13.31 -7.36 -2.23
N ALA A 75 -13.23 -7.41 -3.57
CA ALA A 75 -14.13 -8.22 -4.39
C ALA A 75 -14.00 -9.72 -4.10
N VAL A 76 -12.78 -10.24 -3.87
CA VAL A 76 -12.57 -11.64 -3.45
C VAL A 76 -13.25 -11.93 -2.11
N PHE A 77 -13.15 -11.01 -1.15
CA PHE A 77 -13.81 -11.20 0.16
C PHE A 77 -15.33 -11.02 0.08
N ALA A 78 -15.82 -10.21 -0.85
CA ALA A 78 -17.25 -10.02 -1.10
C ALA A 78 -17.91 -11.16 -1.89
N GLY A 79 -17.14 -12.19 -2.32
CA GLY A 79 -17.69 -13.32 -3.08
C GLY A 79 -17.86 -13.06 -4.58
N ALA A 80 -17.31 -11.96 -5.12
CA ALA A 80 -17.47 -11.61 -6.53
C ALA A 80 -16.85 -12.62 -7.52
N PHE A 81 -16.12 -13.59 -7.02
CA PHE A 81 -15.45 -14.64 -7.80
C PHE A 81 -15.85 -16.06 -7.37
N ASP A 82 -16.91 -16.20 -6.55
CA ASP A 82 -17.28 -17.49 -5.97
C ASP A 82 -17.81 -18.47 -7.05
N GLU A 83 -18.38 -17.95 -8.15
CA GLU A 83 -18.81 -18.75 -9.29
C GLU A 83 -17.67 -19.07 -10.27
N ASP A 84 -16.64 -18.25 -10.32
CA ASP A 84 -15.56 -18.37 -11.31
C ASP A 84 -14.45 -19.33 -10.87
N TYR A 85 -14.29 -19.57 -9.56
CA TYR A 85 -13.17 -20.30 -9.00
C TYR A 85 -13.55 -21.29 -7.89
N PRO A 86 -12.86 -22.45 -7.81
CA PRO A 86 -13.08 -23.42 -6.74
C PRO A 86 -12.91 -22.81 -5.34
N THR A 87 -13.77 -23.19 -4.41
CA THR A 87 -13.76 -22.72 -3.00
C THR A 87 -12.39 -22.85 -2.34
N ALA A 88 -11.67 -23.96 -2.59
CA ALA A 88 -10.33 -24.16 -2.03
C ALA A 88 -9.31 -23.12 -2.52
N LYS A 89 -9.40 -22.70 -3.80
CA LYS A 89 -8.56 -21.66 -4.40
C LYS A 89 -8.87 -20.31 -3.77
N LEU A 90 -10.15 -19.95 -3.64
CA LEU A 90 -10.59 -18.71 -3.01
C LEU A 90 -10.20 -18.64 -1.53
N ALA A 91 -10.33 -19.74 -0.79
CA ALA A 91 -9.88 -19.83 0.60
C ALA A 91 -8.38 -19.58 0.75
N ARG A 92 -7.57 -20.13 -0.19
CA ARG A 92 -6.13 -19.87 -0.25
C ARG A 92 -5.83 -18.40 -0.52
N TRP A 93 -6.53 -17.77 -1.47
CA TRP A 93 -6.37 -16.34 -1.76
C TRP A 93 -6.75 -15.49 -0.56
N LYS A 94 -7.92 -15.70 0.03
CA LYS A 94 -8.39 -14.95 1.20
C LYS A 94 -7.35 -14.95 2.35
N ARG A 95 -6.66 -16.05 2.58
CA ARG A 95 -5.58 -16.10 3.58
C ARG A 95 -4.36 -15.23 3.20
N ARG A 96 -4.00 -15.17 1.92
CA ARG A 96 -2.81 -14.45 1.43
C ARG A 96 -3.02 -12.95 1.29
N ILE A 97 -4.23 -12.53 0.91
CA ILE A 97 -4.55 -11.12 0.60
C ILE A 97 -5.24 -10.37 1.75
N LYS A 98 -5.32 -10.94 2.94
CA LYS A 98 -6.02 -10.36 4.09
C LYS A 98 -5.52 -8.96 4.50
N HIS A 99 -4.27 -8.65 4.19
CA HIS A 99 -3.57 -7.46 4.68
C HIS A 99 -3.89 -6.18 3.89
N LEU A 100 -4.09 -6.28 2.57
CA LEU A 100 -4.26 -5.13 1.68
C LEU A 100 -5.74 -4.96 1.28
N ARG A 101 -6.60 -4.63 2.25
CA ARG A 101 -8.04 -4.44 2.04
C ARG A 101 -8.53 -3.04 2.37
N ASP A 102 -7.80 -2.36 3.24
CA ASP A 102 -8.19 -1.06 3.78
C ASP A 102 -7.03 -0.08 3.58
N VAL A 103 -7.16 0.75 2.55
CA VAL A 103 -6.23 1.84 2.23
C VAL A 103 -7.02 3.13 2.26
N PRO A 104 -6.51 4.22 2.84
CA PRO A 104 -7.22 5.48 2.86
C PRO A 104 -7.37 6.03 1.44
N THR A 105 -8.52 6.60 1.15
CA THR A 105 -8.72 7.40 -0.06
C THR A 105 -7.88 8.67 0.00
N LEU A 106 -7.51 9.20 -1.16
CA LEU A 106 -6.79 10.48 -1.25
C LEU A 106 -7.74 11.67 -1.45
N THR A 107 -9.04 11.48 -1.16
CA THR A 107 -10.04 12.55 -1.19
C THR A 107 -9.62 13.70 -0.28
N ASP A 108 -9.65 14.90 -0.83
CA ASP A 108 -9.42 16.17 -0.12
C ASP A 108 -8.13 16.18 0.74
N VAL A 109 -7.08 15.49 0.28
CA VAL A 109 -5.83 15.36 1.05
C VAL A 109 -5.14 16.72 1.28
N GLY A 110 -5.20 17.62 0.31
CA GLY A 110 -4.55 18.92 0.35
C GLY A 110 -5.14 19.90 1.35
N GLY A 111 -6.41 19.74 1.75
CA GLY A 111 -7.08 20.66 2.67
C GLY A 111 -6.74 20.49 4.15
N ARG A 112 -5.94 19.48 4.54
CA ARG A 112 -5.74 19.10 5.94
C ARG A 112 -4.32 18.71 6.33
N LEU A 113 -3.46 18.40 5.38
CA LEU A 113 -2.10 17.95 5.64
C LEU A 113 -1.09 19.06 5.38
N ARG A 114 0.00 19.04 6.13
CA ARG A 114 1.15 19.91 5.87
C ARG A 114 1.89 19.42 4.63
N ARG A 115 2.31 20.35 3.80
CA ARG A 115 3.04 20.06 2.55
C ARG A 115 4.36 19.35 2.84
N GLU A 116 5.12 19.89 3.75
CA GLU A 116 6.43 19.37 4.14
C GLU A 116 6.31 17.94 4.68
N TRP A 117 5.31 17.70 5.52
CA TRP A 117 5.05 16.36 6.01
C TRP A 117 4.70 15.40 4.87
N MET A 118 3.91 15.82 3.88
CA MET A 118 3.54 14.95 2.77
C MET A 118 4.75 14.55 1.92
N VAL A 119 5.68 15.49 1.67
CA VAL A 119 6.94 15.21 0.96
C VAL A 119 7.77 14.17 1.73
N GLU A 120 8.00 14.40 3.02
CA GLU A 120 8.80 13.48 3.85
C GLU A 120 8.13 12.11 3.99
N TYR A 121 6.80 12.08 4.12
CA TYR A 121 6.05 10.82 4.18
C TYR A 121 6.12 10.02 2.88
N LEU A 122 6.12 10.66 1.72
CA LEU A 122 6.28 9.99 0.43
C LEU A 122 7.69 9.39 0.28
N LEU A 123 8.71 10.08 0.80
CA LEU A 123 10.10 9.61 0.78
C LEU A 123 10.34 8.47 1.78
N SER A 124 9.79 8.59 2.98
CA SER A 124 9.97 7.63 4.07
C SER A 124 8.64 7.32 4.78
N PRO A 125 7.75 6.55 4.12
CA PRO A 125 6.47 6.20 4.73
C PRO A 125 6.67 5.34 5.98
N HIS A 126 5.92 5.67 7.02
CA HIS A 126 5.91 4.97 8.29
C HIS A 126 4.48 4.63 8.69
N ASP A 127 4.32 3.79 9.71
CA ASP A 127 2.99 3.39 10.17
C ASP A 127 2.27 4.54 10.87
N LEU A 128 1.12 4.91 10.30
CA LEU A 128 0.21 5.90 10.87
C LEU A 128 -1.02 5.27 11.51
N ARG A 129 -1.25 3.98 11.24
CA ARG A 129 -2.49 3.27 11.60
C ARG A 129 -2.17 1.92 12.20
N PRO A 130 -2.00 1.86 13.50
CA PRO A 130 -1.59 0.62 14.19
C PRO A 130 -2.55 -0.56 14.03
N GLY A 131 -3.79 -0.31 13.57
CA GLY A 131 -4.75 -1.36 13.23
C GLY A 131 -4.60 -1.98 11.83
N VAL A 132 -3.65 -1.49 11.01
CA VAL A 132 -3.45 -1.94 9.62
C VAL A 132 -2.08 -2.59 9.48
N GLU A 133 -2.04 -3.86 9.12
CA GLU A 133 -0.78 -4.60 8.95
C GLU A 133 0.01 -4.20 7.67
N ALA A 134 -0.68 -3.69 6.65
CA ALA A 134 -0.05 -3.20 5.43
C ALA A 134 0.24 -1.70 5.54
N GLN A 135 1.44 -1.33 5.18
CA GLN A 135 1.91 0.07 5.19
C GLN A 135 1.96 0.61 3.77
N MET A 136 2.04 1.93 3.63
CA MET A 136 2.37 2.52 2.33
C MET A 136 3.74 2.01 1.88
N PRO A 137 3.87 1.52 0.62
CA PRO A 137 5.14 1.04 0.10
C PRO A 137 6.18 2.16 0.04
N ARG A 138 7.42 1.82 0.38
CA ARG A 138 8.56 2.72 0.19
C ARG A 138 9.05 2.60 -1.25
N PHE A 139 8.77 3.61 -2.06
CA PHE A 139 9.24 3.66 -3.44
C PHE A 139 10.65 4.26 -3.53
N ALA A 140 11.41 3.92 -4.59
CA ALA A 140 12.62 4.66 -4.93
C ALA A 140 12.21 6.00 -5.57
N MET A 141 11.83 6.94 -4.74
CA MET A 141 11.30 8.24 -5.13
C MET A 141 12.35 9.30 -4.86
N THR A 142 12.57 10.20 -5.81
CA THR A 142 13.39 11.38 -5.58
C THR A 142 12.62 12.44 -4.82
N ARG A 143 13.30 13.38 -4.16
CA ARG A 143 12.63 14.52 -3.51
C ARG A 143 11.84 15.34 -4.52
N GLU A 144 12.37 15.55 -5.71
CA GLU A 144 11.68 16.25 -6.79
C GLU A 144 10.36 15.57 -7.18
N ASP A 145 10.34 14.24 -7.25
CA ASP A 145 9.11 13.49 -7.51
C ASP A 145 8.11 13.61 -6.36
N ALA A 146 8.58 13.54 -5.12
CA ALA A 146 7.72 13.69 -3.94
C ALA A 146 7.11 15.10 -3.87
N GLU A 147 7.87 16.14 -4.14
CA GLU A 147 7.42 17.53 -4.21
C GLU A 147 6.39 17.73 -5.34
N ALA A 148 6.67 17.18 -6.53
CA ALA A 148 5.74 17.25 -7.67
C ALA A 148 4.42 16.52 -7.38
N ILE A 149 4.47 15.34 -6.77
CA ILE A 149 3.28 14.58 -6.35
C ILE A 149 2.52 15.35 -5.28
N THR A 150 3.21 15.93 -4.32
CA THR A 150 2.60 16.78 -3.29
C THR A 150 1.89 17.98 -3.92
N THR A 151 2.54 18.65 -4.88
CA THR A 151 1.94 19.75 -5.63
C THR A 151 0.70 19.31 -6.43
N TYR A 152 0.73 18.12 -7.00
CA TYR A 152 -0.44 17.56 -7.69
C TYR A 152 -1.66 17.43 -6.77
N PHE A 153 -1.47 17.01 -5.53
CA PHE A 153 -2.57 16.82 -4.57
C PHE A 153 -2.97 18.09 -3.84
N MET A 154 -2.04 18.99 -3.57
CA MET A 154 -2.26 20.16 -2.71
C MET A 154 -2.34 21.47 -3.48
N GLY A 155 -2.06 21.48 -4.78
CA GLY A 155 -1.88 22.71 -5.57
C GLY A 155 -0.49 23.31 -5.39
N GLU A 156 -0.21 24.37 -6.14
CA GLU A 156 1.06 25.11 -6.02
C GLU A 156 1.19 25.71 -4.60
N PRO A 157 2.43 25.81 -4.07
CA PRO A 157 2.64 26.54 -2.83
C PRO A 157 2.12 27.97 -3.02
N GLN A 158 1.08 28.35 -2.27
CA GLN A 158 0.70 29.75 -2.21
C GLN A 158 1.81 30.46 -1.46
N ALA A 159 2.39 31.50 -2.07
CA ALA A 159 3.23 32.43 -1.33
C ALA A 159 2.42 32.87 -0.10
N LEU A 160 3.02 32.78 1.08
CA LEU A 160 2.39 33.18 2.34
C LEU A 160 2.21 34.70 2.38
N GLU A 161 1.47 35.27 1.43
CA GLU A 161 0.89 36.60 1.55
C GLU A 161 -0.46 36.42 2.25
N GLY A 162 -0.42 36.56 3.58
CA GLY A 162 -1.59 36.83 4.39
C GLY A 162 -2.84 36.03 4.02
N SER A 163 -2.89 34.74 4.35
CA SER A 163 -4.17 34.05 4.44
C SER A 163 -4.92 34.59 5.65
N ALA A 164 -5.51 35.78 5.48
CA ALA A 164 -6.58 36.25 6.34
C ALA A 164 -7.66 35.17 6.32
N ALA A 165 -8.03 34.67 7.49
CA ALA A 165 -9.18 33.82 7.69
C ALA A 165 -10.34 34.38 6.85
N LYS A 166 -11.02 33.53 6.06
CA LYS A 166 -12.25 33.93 5.39
C LYS A 166 -13.23 34.34 6.50
N ASP A 167 -13.40 35.64 6.64
CA ASP A 167 -14.35 36.24 7.53
C ASP A 167 -15.74 35.66 7.28
N GLY A 168 -16.42 35.23 8.34
CA GLY A 168 -17.84 34.93 8.25
C GLY A 168 -18.49 34.00 9.24
N ALA A 169 -17.80 33.50 10.27
CA ALA A 169 -18.48 32.88 11.40
C ALA A 169 -18.32 33.78 12.64
N PRO A 170 -19.37 33.99 13.47
CA PRO A 170 -19.20 34.68 14.73
C PRO A 170 -18.14 33.96 15.54
N SER A 171 -17.06 34.64 15.89
CA SER A 171 -16.04 34.12 16.77
C SER A 171 -16.69 33.92 18.14
N GLU A 172 -16.99 32.64 18.49
CA GLU A 172 -17.19 32.30 19.91
C GLU A 172 -15.92 32.76 20.62
N GLU A 173 -16.10 33.59 21.66
CA GLU A 173 -15.00 34.07 22.50
C GLU A 173 -14.41 32.81 23.21
N LEU A 174 -13.31 32.29 22.65
CA LEU A 174 -12.64 31.13 23.22
C LEU A 174 -11.79 31.58 24.41
N VAL A 175 -11.97 30.92 25.53
CA VAL A 175 -11.00 30.94 26.62
C VAL A 175 -9.71 30.31 26.12
N GLU A 176 -8.56 30.69 26.67
CA GLU A 176 -7.28 30.08 26.36
C GLU A 176 -7.36 28.53 26.43
N ALA A 177 -6.89 27.86 25.37
CA ALA A 177 -6.97 26.42 25.26
C ALA A 177 -6.08 25.76 26.32
N ASP A 178 -6.59 24.71 26.97
CA ASP A 178 -5.92 24.00 28.06
C ASP A 178 -5.78 22.51 27.75
N PRO A 179 -4.55 22.01 27.57
CA PRO A 179 -4.29 20.60 27.32
C PRO A 179 -4.86 19.66 28.42
N SER A 180 -4.90 20.07 29.69
CA SER A 180 -5.41 19.24 30.76
C SER A 180 -6.94 19.07 30.71
N ARG A 181 -7.66 20.15 30.37
CA ARG A 181 -9.08 20.05 30.04
C ARG A 181 -9.30 19.18 28.82
N GLY A 182 -8.44 19.34 27.79
CA GLY A 182 -8.46 18.56 26.57
C GLY A 182 -8.30 17.06 26.83
N GLN A 183 -7.35 16.65 27.68
CA GLN A 183 -7.17 15.25 28.10
C GLN A 183 -8.44 14.70 28.74
N THR A 184 -9.00 15.41 29.69
CA THR A 184 -10.22 15.03 30.40
C THR A 184 -11.37 14.85 29.40
N ARG A 185 -11.56 15.84 28.53
CA ARG A 185 -12.66 15.84 27.57
C ARG A 185 -12.53 14.74 26.52
N MET A 186 -11.31 14.47 26.06
CA MET A 186 -11.00 13.40 25.13
C MET A 186 -11.38 12.02 25.70
N GLY A 187 -11.13 11.81 27.00
CA GLY A 187 -11.58 10.60 27.73
C GLY A 187 -13.12 10.53 27.78
N GLN A 188 -13.79 11.60 28.16
CA GLN A 188 -15.27 11.66 28.28
C GLN A 188 -15.97 11.42 26.93
N LEU A 189 -15.39 11.89 25.82
CA LEU A 189 -15.93 11.74 24.46
C LEU A 189 -15.54 10.42 23.80
N GLY A 190 -14.81 9.52 24.49
CA GLY A 190 -14.49 8.19 24.01
C GLY A 190 -13.50 8.13 22.84
N CYS A 191 -12.69 9.14 22.63
CA CYS A 191 -11.75 9.20 21.50
C CYS A 191 -10.78 8.02 21.46
N MET A 192 -10.33 7.56 22.64
CA MET A 192 -9.37 6.45 22.78
C MET A 192 -9.99 5.07 22.52
N SER A 193 -11.29 4.99 22.28
CA SER A 193 -11.92 3.74 21.81
C SER A 193 -11.54 3.42 20.35
N CYS A 194 -11.10 4.41 19.58
CA CYS A 194 -10.65 4.24 18.22
C CYS A 194 -9.17 4.58 18.05
N HIS A 195 -8.67 5.60 18.75
CA HIS A 195 -7.32 6.14 18.58
C HIS A 195 -6.34 5.62 19.63
N ARG A 196 -5.06 5.71 19.31
CA ARG A 196 -3.93 5.65 20.25
C ARG A 196 -3.23 6.99 20.23
N MET A 197 -2.42 7.26 21.24
CA MET A 197 -1.48 8.38 21.32
C MET A 197 -0.17 7.83 21.90
N THR A 198 0.62 7.21 21.03
CA THR A 198 1.86 6.55 21.44
C THR A 198 2.82 7.54 22.07
N GLY A 199 3.37 7.19 23.23
CA GLY A 199 4.26 8.06 24.02
C GLY A 199 3.54 9.17 24.78
N GLY A 200 2.22 9.31 24.64
CA GLY A 200 1.43 10.27 25.41
C GLY A 200 0.95 9.70 26.75
N PRO A 201 0.37 10.56 27.59
CA PRO A 201 -0.23 10.13 28.85
C PRO A 201 -1.45 9.24 28.61
N GLU A 202 -1.73 8.39 29.57
CA GLU A 202 -2.92 7.54 29.53
C GLU A 202 -4.20 8.37 29.59
N VAL A 203 -5.11 8.09 28.66
CA VAL A 203 -6.46 8.67 28.63
C VAL A 203 -7.45 7.52 28.71
N PRO A 204 -8.36 7.50 29.71
CA PRO A 204 -9.34 6.43 29.85
C PRO A 204 -10.21 6.27 28.59
N ALA A 205 -10.39 5.05 28.14
CA ALA A 205 -11.32 4.75 27.06
C ALA A 205 -12.75 4.73 27.60
N SER A 206 -13.64 5.51 27.01
CA SER A 206 -15.07 5.52 27.29
C SER A 206 -15.86 5.01 26.08
N ALA A 207 -17.12 4.69 26.25
CA ALA A 207 -17.99 4.30 25.15
C ALA A 207 -18.09 5.45 24.14
N ILE A 208 -18.09 5.12 22.85
CA ILE A 208 -18.20 6.12 21.78
C ILE A 208 -19.65 6.61 21.75
N PRO A 209 -19.91 7.90 21.97
CA PRO A 209 -21.22 8.48 21.78
C PRO A 209 -21.51 8.69 20.29
N SER A 210 -21.84 7.64 19.56
CA SER A 210 -21.99 7.69 18.12
C SER A 210 -22.96 6.60 17.64
N ASP A 211 -23.72 6.92 16.62
CA ASP A 211 -24.64 5.99 15.95
C ASP A 211 -23.92 4.94 15.10
N ILE A 212 -22.60 5.02 15.00
CA ILE A 212 -21.80 4.06 14.25
C ILE A 212 -21.72 2.75 15.01
N SER A 213 -22.06 1.66 14.34
CA SER A 213 -22.03 0.31 14.91
C SER A 213 -21.56 -0.73 13.88
N GLY A 214 -21.32 -1.94 14.35
CA GLY A 214 -21.02 -3.08 13.49
C GLY A 214 -19.79 -2.90 12.62
N ALA A 215 -19.90 -3.23 11.33
CA ALA A 215 -18.79 -3.22 10.38
C ALA A 215 -18.21 -1.82 10.13
N ALA A 216 -19.04 -0.78 10.19
CA ALA A 216 -18.59 0.61 9.99
C ALA A 216 -17.70 1.07 11.14
N LEU A 217 -18.09 0.76 12.40
CA LEU A 217 -17.27 1.03 13.57
C LEU A 217 -15.95 0.25 13.52
N ALA A 218 -16.00 -1.06 13.23
CA ALA A 218 -14.80 -1.88 13.13
C ALA A 218 -13.81 -1.33 12.08
N ARG A 219 -14.33 -0.82 10.95
CA ARG A 219 -13.51 -0.18 9.93
C ARG A 219 -12.94 1.16 10.41
N ALA A 220 -13.71 1.98 11.09
CA ALA A 220 -13.27 3.25 11.64
C ALA A 220 -12.13 3.05 12.66
N VAL A 221 -12.29 2.11 13.60
CA VAL A 221 -11.27 1.72 14.58
C VAL A 221 -9.99 1.25 13.88
N LYS A 222 -10.12 0.35 12.89
CA LYS A 222 -8.99 -0.18 12.14
C LYS A 222 -8.19 0.89 11.41
N LEU A 223 -8.88 1.91 10.86
CA LEU A 223 -8.27 2.98 10.08
C LEU A 223 -7.96 4.24 10.89
N ALA A 224 -8.27 4.25 12.19
CA ALA A 224 -7.94 5.37 13.05
C ALA A 224 -6.41 5.54 13.14
N PRO A 225 -5.89 6.75 12.87
CA PRO A 225 -4.47 7.01 13.01
C PRO A 225 -4.06 7.11 14.48
N ASP A 226 -2.79 6.86 14.73
CA ASP A 226 -2.14 7.23 15.99
C ASP A 226 -2.03 8.76 16.08
N LEU A 227 -2.56 9.32 17.16
CA LEU A 227 -2.61 10.77 17.36
C LEU A 227 -1.23 11.38 17.62
N ALA A 228 -0.25 10.59 17.99
CA ALA A 228 1.14 11.02 18.13
C ALA A 228 1.67 11.71 16.87
N HIS A 229 1.21 11.26 15.69
CA HIS A 229 1.60 11.80 14.39
C HIS A 229 0.79 13.04 13.95
N THR A 230 -0.18 13.48 14.71
CA THR A 230 -1.07 14.58 14.29
C THR A 230 -0.34 15.91 14.20
N ARG A 231 0.54 16.21 15.15
CA ARG A 231 1.25 17.48 15.26
C ARG A 231 2.19 17.79 14.09
N GLU A 232 2.81 16.78 13.53
CA GLU A 232 3.69 16.92 12.37
C GLU A 232 2.91 16.93 11.06
N ARG A 233 1.74 16.29 11.04
CA ARG A 233 0.96 16.00 9.83
C ARG A 233 -0.08 17.06 9.49
N MET A 234 -0.70 17.70 10.48
CA MET A 234 -1.83 18.61 10.29
C MET A 234 -1.55 19.99 10.86
N GLU A 235 -2.10 21.01 10.21
CA GLU A 235 -2.10 22.36 10.76
C GLU A 235 -3.02 22.44 11.97
N PRO A 236 -2.72 23.28 12.99
CA PRO A 236 -3.54 23.39 14.21
C PRO A 236 -5.00 23.74 13.93
N ASP A 237 -5.25 24.63 12.99
CA ASP A 237 -6.62 24.99 12.60
C ASP A 237 -7.36 23.84 11.92
N ALA A 238 -6.67 23.07 11.09
CA ALA A 238 -7.23 21.87 10.49
C ALA A 238 -7.55 20.80 11.53
N VAL A 239 -6.78 20.69 12.61
CA VAL A 239 -7.11 19.79 13.74
C VAL A 239 -8.40 20.23 14.43
N ARG A 240 -8.54 21.51 14.78
CA ARG A 240 -9.76 22.05 15.39
C ARG A 240 -10.99 21.86 14.50
N GLN A 241 -10.85 22.15 13.21
CA GLN A 241 -11.94 21.96 12.25
C GLN A 241 -12.29 20.48 12.09
N TRP A 242 -11.28 19.60 12.04
CA TRP A 242 -11.48 18.15 11.96
C TRP A 242 -12.24 17.61 13.17
N LEU A 243 -11.94 18.07 14.37
CA LEU A 243 -12.64 17.66 15.60
C LEU A 243 -14.12 18.06 15.56
N LYS A 244 -14.45 19.24 15.06
CA LYS A 244 -15.83 19.74 14.93
C LYS A 244 -16.60 19.05 13.82
N ASP A 245 -16.00 18.88 12.66
CA ASP A 245 -16.62 18.25 11.49
C ASP A 245 -15.56 17.62 10.56
N PRO A 246 -15.24 16.33 10.73
CA PRO A 246 -14.26 15.64 9.88
C PRO A 246 -14.62 15.70 8.39
N LYS A 247 -15.91 15.67 8.06
CA LYS A 247 -16.37 15.65 6.66
C LYS A 247 -16.23 16.98 5.96
N SER A 248 -16.07 18.08 6.69
CA SER A 248 -15.76 19.39 6.10
C SER A 248 -14.38 19.44 5.46
N LEU A 249 -13.42 18.64 5.97
CA LEU A 249 -12.06 18.55 5.44
C LEU A 249 -11.80 17.29 4.59
N LYS A 250 -12.65 16.27 4.74
CA LYS A 250 -12.57 15.03 3.98
C LYS A 250 -13.96 14.42 3.84
N ARG A 251 -14.56 14.57 2.68
CA ARG A 251 -15.97 14.18 2.42
C ARG A 251 -16.31 12.75 2.80
N ASP A 252 -15.36 11.84 2.65
CA ASP A 252 -15.49 10.42 2.98
C ASP A 252 -14.77 10.03 4.29
N ALA A 253 -14.63 10.98 5.22
CA ALA A 253 -14.07 10.71 6.55
C ALA A 253 -14.86 9.61 7.26
N LEU A 254 -14.10 8.66 7.85
CA LEU A 254 -14.67 7.57 8.65
C LEU A 254 -14.82 7.95 10.13
N MET A 255 -14.07 8.96 10.60
CA MET A 255 -14.27 9.51 11.93
C MET A 255 -15.69 10.08 12.01
N PRO A 256 -16.51 9.66 12.99
CA PRO A 256 -17.84 10.23 13.17
C PRO A 256 -17.76 11.69 13.60
N LYS A 257 -18.79 12.46 13.30
CA LYS A 257 -18.97 13.74 13.95
C LYS A 257 -19.35 13.48 15.42
N ILE A 258 -18.58 14.04 16.34
CA ILE A 258 -18.83 13.97 17.76
C ILE A 258 -19.26 15.36 18.22
N GLU A 259 -20.43 15.46 18.87
CA GLU A 259 -20.93 16.74 19.36
C GLU A 259 -20.05 17.25 20.49
N MET A 260 -19.48 18.44 20.27
CA MET A 260 -18.61 19.12 21.23
C MET A 260 -18.67 20.63 21.00
N SER A 261 -18.39 21.42 22.05
CA SER A 261 -18.27 22.86 21.94
C SER A 261 -17.01 23.27 21.18
N ALA A 262 -16.94 24.51 20.74
CA ALA A 262 -15.72 25.06 20.15
C ALA A 262 -14.56 25.07 21.15
N GLN A 263 -14.84 25.28 22.43
CA GLN A 263 -13.88 25.25 23.52
C GLN A 263 -13.35 23.79 23.71
N ASP A 264 -14.22 22.76 23.70
CA ASP A 264 -13.79 21.37 23.77
C ASP A 264 -12.83 21.04 22.62
N ALA A 265 -13.18 21.46 21.40
CA ALA A 265 -12.33 21.23 20.23
C ALA A 265 -10.97 21.94 20.34
N ALA A 266 -10.93 23.15 20.91
CA ALA A 266 -9.70 23.88 21.14
C ALA A 266 -8.82 23.19 22.19
N ASP A 267 -9.41 22.80 23.33
CA ASP A 267 -8.71 22.11 24.42
C ASP A 267 -8.17 20.75 23.98
N ILE A 268 -8.98 19.93 23.27
CA ILE A 268 -8.54 18.64 22.73
C ILE A 268 -7.45 18.83 21.68
N ALA A 269 -7.55 19.83 20.82
CA ALA A 269 -6.50 20.13 19.86
C ALA A 269 -5.18 20.51 20.55
N ALA A 270 -5.23 21.34 21.59
CA ALA A 270 -4.07 21.69 22.41
C ALA A 270 -3.46 20.43 23.06
N PHE A 271 -4.27 19.55 23.63
CA PHE A 271 -3.78 18.30 24.20
C PHE A 271 -3.04 17.44 23.16
N ILE A 272 -3.62 17.24 21.97
CA ILE A 272 -3.02 16.43 20.91
C ILE A 272 -1.73 17.05 20.38
N LEU A 273 -1.68 18.38 20.24
CA LEU A 273 -0.58 19.08 19.59
C LEU A 273 0.58 19.41 20.53
N GLU A 274 0.31 19.71 21.78
CA GLU A 274 1.25 20.31 22.72
C GLU A 274 1.74 19.35 23.79
N THR A 275 0.96 18.28 24.11
CA THR A 275 1.38 17.30 25.13
C THR A 275 2.71 16.68 24.77
N PRO A 276 3.72 16.70 25.66
CA PRO A 276 4.99 16.00 25.44
C PRO A 276 4.77 14.52 25.19
N LEU A 277 5.47 13.97 24.19
CA LEU A 277 5.44 12.54 23.89
C LEU A 277 6.79 11.92 24.21
N GLU A 278 6.78 10.80 24.89
CA GLU A 278 7.96 9.96 25.04
C GLU A 278 8.23 9.24 23.71
N ALA A 279 9.43 9.38 23.19
CA ALA A 279 9.80 8.66 21.98
C ALA A 279 9.78 7.15 22.29
N PRO A 280 9.01 6.33 21.53
CA PRO A 280 9.06 4.90 21.73
C PRO A 280 10.47 4.39 21.46
N GLU A 281 10.97 3.53 22.35
CA GLU A 281 12.22 2.82 22.10
C GLU A 281 12.01 1.91 20.89
N LYS A 282 12.74 2.17 19.81
CA LYS A 282 12.66 1.38 18.59
C LYS A 282 13.82 0.42 18.56
N ASP A 283 13.55 -0.87 18.61
CA ASP A 283 14.54 -1.87 18.24
C ASP A 283 14.63 -1.93 16.73
N LEU A 284 15.61 -1.21 16.18
CA LEU A 284 15.86 -1.15 14.74
C LEU A 284 16.74 -2.29 14.24
N LYS A 285 17.13 -3.22 15.12
CA LYS A 285 17.93 -4.36 14.72
C LYS A 285 17.04 -5.34 13.93
N PRO A 286 17.50 -5.81 12.75
CA PRO A 286 16.82 -6.89 12.10
C PRO A 286 16.86 -8.14 13.00
N PRO A 287 15.84 -9.02 12.95
CA PRO A 287 15.90 -10.29 13.67
C PRO A 287 17.12 -11.10 13.22
N GLU A 288 17.67 -11.90 14.12
CA GLU A 288 18.80 -12.77 13.78
C GLU A 288 18.38 -13.83 12.76
N ARG A 289 19.26 -14.09 11.80
CA ARG A 289 19.03 -15.16 10.80
C ARG A 289 19.08 -16.52 11.50
N LEU A 290 18.17 -17.40 11.12
CA LEU A 290 18.18 -18.78 11.62
C LEU A 290 19.32 -19.60 10.98
N PRO A 291 19.88 -20.59 11.68
CA PRO A 291 20.87 -21.50 11.12
C PRO A 291 20.34 -22.17 9.84
N LEU A 292 21.24 -22.44 8.88
CA LEU A 292 20.88 -23.14 7.66
C LEU A 292 20.31 -24.53 7.97
N LEU A 293 19.32 -24.95 7.17
CA LEU A 293 18.72 -26.28 7.28
C LEU A 293 19.69 -27.35 6.74
N GLU A 294 19.88 -28.42 7.49
CA GLU A 294 20.79 -29.54 7.10
C GLU A 294 20.16 -30.48 6.08
N ARG A 295 18.81 -30.51 5.98
CA ARG A 295 18.10 -31.36 5.01
C ARG A 295 18.16 -30.77 3.60
N ASP A 296 18.05 -31.63 2.59
CA ASP A 296 17.95 -31.21 1.19
C ASP A 296 16.70 -30.38 0.94
N ILE A 297 16.89 -29.29 0.18
CA ILE A 297 15.83 -28.35 -0.21
C ILE A 297 15.84 -28.18 -1.72
N HIS A 298 14.66 -28.35 -2.31
CA HIS A 298 14.44 -28.24 -3.74
C HIS A 298 13.44 -27.14 -4.07
N TRP A 299 13.48 -26.66 -5.32
CA TRP A 299 12.65 -25.57 -5.81
C TRP A 299 11.15 -25.71 -5.49
N PRO A 300 10.48 -26.87 -5.68
CA PRO A 300 9.04 -26.97 -5.43
C PRO A 300 8.61 -26.55 -4.01
N GLU A 301 9.45 -26.84 -3.00
CA GLU A 301 9.16 -26.41 -1.63
C GLU A 301 9.33 -24.89 -1.47
N VAL A 302 10.40 -24.35 -2.00
CA VAL A 302 10.69 -22.89 -1.94
C VAL A 302 9.65 -22.11 -2.76
N GLU A 303 9.30 -22.63 -3.93
CA GLU A 303 8.26 -22.06 -4.78
C GLU A 303 6.93 -21.93 -4.04
N GLU A 304 6.42 -23.02 -3.46
CA GLU A 304 5.10 -23.03 -2.82
C GLU A 304 5.08 -22.24 -1.52
N ARG A 305 6.13 -22.35 -0.70
CA ARG A 305 6.15 -21.74 0.64
C ARG A 305 6.60 -20.28 0.65
N VAL A 306 7.35 -19.84 -0.36
CA VAL A 306 7.92 -18.50 -0.41
C VAL A 306 7.49 -17.77 -1.67
N PHE A 307 7.96 -18.16 -2.84
CA PHE A 307 7.73 -17.37 -4.05
C PHE A 307 6.25 -17.32 -4.44
N LYS A 308 5.53 -18.45 -4.48
CA LYS A 308 4.08 -18.51 -4.71
C LYS A 308 3.25 -18.09 -3.50
N HIS A 309 3.87 -17.89 -2.34
CA HIS A 309 3.17 -17.38 -1.20
C HIS A 309 2.74 -15.93 -1.44
N ILE A 310 3.66 -15.06 -1.91
CA ILE A 310 3.38 -13.64 -2.15
C ILE A 310 4.19 -13.02 -3.29
N CYS A 311 5.46 -13.39 -3.50
CA CYS A 311 6.40 -12.65 -4.36
C CYS A 311 5.93 -12.56 -5.81
N TRP A 312 5.55 -13.70 -6.40
CA TRP A 312 5.14 -13.84 -7.79
C TRP A 312 3.89 -13.03 -8.15
N HIS A 313 3.06 -12.66 -7.15
CA HIS A 313 1.89 -11.83 -7.37
C HIS A 313 2.23 -10.48 -8.01
N CYS A 314 3.38 -9.91 -7.63
CA CYS A 314 3.92 -8.69 -8.23
C CYS A 314 5.04 -8.97 -9.23
N HIS A 315 5.76 -10.10 -9.07
CA HIS A 315 6.96 -10.47 -9.82
C HIS A 315 6.72 -11.68 -10.73
N SER A 316 5.62 -11.71 -11.48
CA SER A 316 5.39 -12.70 -12.53
C SER A 316 4.70 -12.07 -13.73
N ASP A 317 4.74 -12.79 -14.87
CA ASP A 317 4.04 -12.35 -16.06
C ASP A 317 2.53 -12.20 -15.78
N PRO A 318 1.94 -11.05 -16.05
CA PRO A 318 0.50 -10.83 -15.88
C PRO A 318 -0.36 -11.64 -16.87
N ALA A 319 0.23 -12.29 -17.87
CA ALA A 319 -0.51 -13.13 -18.78
C ALA A 319 -1.11 -14.36 -18.05
N PRO A 320 -2.33 -14.81 -18.43
CA PRO A 320 -3.01 -15.91 -17.75
C PRO A 320 -2.23 -17.22 -17.72
N VAL A 321 -1.35 -17.44 -18.69
CA VAL A 321 -0.55 -18.69 -18.81
C VAL A 321 0.64 -18.70 -17.84
N GLY A 322 1.20 -17.51 -17.54
CA GLY A 322 2.37 -17.40 -16.64
C GLY A 322 2.01 -17.19 -15.17
N GLY A 323 0.77 -16.83 -14.89
CA GLY A 323 0.32 -16.46 -13.55
C GLY A 323 -0.41 -17.59 -12.81
N ASP A 324 -1.07 -17.24 -11.69
CA ASP A 324 -1.87 -18.20 -10.90
C ASP A 324 -3.24 -18.49 -11.53
N GLY A 325 -3.47 -17.97 -12.72
CA GLY A 325 -4.74 -18.09 -13.43
C GLY A 325 -5.89 -17.35 -12.77
N GLY A 326 -5.61 -16.44 -11.85
CA GLY A 326 -6.60 -15.63 -11.16
C GLY A 326 -6.54 -14.16 -11.56
N PRO A 327 -7.61 -13.38 -11.26
CA PRO A 327 -7.64 -11.95 -11.54
C PRO A 327 -6.64 -11.15 -10.71
N GLY A 328 -6.06 -11.79 -9.70
CA GLY A 328 -5.10 -11.17 -8.78
C GLY A 328 -3.66 -11.15 -9.26
N ASN A 329 -3.32 -11.77 -10.38
CA ASN A 329 -1.97 -11.66 -10.92
C ASN A 329 -1.79 -10.34 -11.66
N THR A 330 -1.24 -9.37 -10.96
CA THR A 330 -1.10 -8.01 -11.49
C THR A 330 0.16 -7.81 -12.31
N GLY A 331 1.21 -8.58 -12.03
CA GLY A 331 2.53 -8.46 -12.64
C GLY A 331 3.17 -7.06 -12.51
N GLY A 332 2.53 -6.12 -11.84
CA GLY A 332 2.75 -4.71 -12.05
C GLY A 332 3.97 -4.14 -11.35
N LEU A 333 3.92 -4.01 -10.02
CA LEU A 333 4.93 -3.22 -9.29
C LEU A 333 6.33 -3.83 -9.35
N GLY A 334 6.44 -5.12 -9.58
CA GLY A 334 7.72 -5.82 -9.59
C GLY A 334 8.12 -6.38 -10.95
N PHE A 335 7.19 -6.58 -11.89
CA PHE A 335 7.46 -7.29 -13.15
C PHE A 335 7.65 -6.34 -14.33
N ALA A 336 6.58 -5.85 -14.90
CA ALA A 336 6.63 -5.06 -16.14
C ALA A 336 7.53 -3.83 -16.00
N GLY A 337 8.60 -3.74 -16.70
CA GLY A 337 9.57 -2.64 -16.62
C GLY A 337 10.45 -2.62 -15.37
N LYS A 338 10.19 -3.51 -14.39
CA LYS A 338 11.09 -3.74 -13.24
C LYS A 338 12.01 -4.94 -13.47
N GLY A 339 11.79 -5.68 -14.55
CA GLY A 339 12.70 -6.70 -15.06
C GLY A 339 12.93 -7.91 -14.17
N LEU A 340 12.07 -8.18 -13.16
CA LEU A 340 12.23 -9.31 -12.25
C LEU A 340 11.01 -10.23 -12.28
N ASP A 341 11.22 -11.48 -12.72
CA ASP A 341 10.22 -12.53 -12.72
C ASP A 341 10.59 -13.61 -11.71
N LEU A 342 9.69 -13.91 -10.78
CA LEU A 342 9.84 -14.92 -9.73
C LEU A 342 8.81 -16.07 -9.88
N GLY A 343 8.17 -16.16 -11.04
CA GLY A 343 7.09 -17.13 -11.30
C GLY A 343 7.56 -18.56 -11.59
N THR A 344 8.81 -18.75 -12.00
CA THR A 344 9.36 -20.06 -12.34
C THR A 344 10.82 -20.20 -11.89
N TYR A 345 11.29 -21.43 -11.73
CA TYR A 345 12.70 -21.73 -11.43
C TYR A 345 13.67 -21.07 -12.41
N ALA A 346 13.43 -21.25 -13.70
CA ALA A 346 14.27 -20.68 -14.75
C ALA A 346 14.30 -19.13 -14.71
N ALA A 347 13.18 -18.49 -14.37
CA ALA A 347 13.10 -17.05 -14.25
C ALA A 347 13.88 -16.55 -13.02
N VAL A 348 13.77 -17.22 -11.89
CA VAL A 348 14.53 -16.90 -10.67
C VAL A 348 16.05 -17.06 -10.92
N LYS A 349 16.47 -18.13 -11.57
CA LYS A 349 17.88 -18.35 -11.96
C LYS A 349 18.40 -17.32 -12.96
N ARG A 350 17.54 -16.77 -13.81
CA ARG A 350 17.89 -15.72 -14.77
C ARG A 350 18.18 -14.38 -14.09
N GLY A 351 17.61 -14.15 -12.87
CA GLY A 351 17.72 -12.90 -12.16
C GLY A 351 16.88 -11.77 -12.76
N GLY A 352 17.21 -10.54 -12.41
CA GLY A 352 16.54 -9.34 -12.86
C GLY A 352 17.36 -8.48 -13.80
N VAL A 353 16.71 -7.41 -14.27
CA VAL A 353 17.36 -6.32 -15.04
C VAL A 353 17.08 -5.02 -14.30
N ASP A 354 18.11 -4.27 -14.00
CA ASP A 354 17.99 -2.93 -13.44
C ASP A 354 17.39 -1.99 -14.49
N ALA A 355 16.31 -1.32 -14.11
CA ALA A 355 15.57 -0.48 -15.06
C ALA A 355 16.31 0.81 -15.46
N ALA A 356 17.24 1.27 -14.63
CA ALA A 356 17.99 2.50 -14.89
C ALA A 356 19.25 2.23 -15.72
N SER A 357 20.02 1.20 -15.39
CA SER A 357 21.27 0.84 -16.07
C SER A 357 21.08 -0.16 -17.22
N GLY A 358 19.97 -0.92 -17.23
CA GLY A 358 19.78 -2.05 -18.14
C GLY A 358 20.63 -3.28 -17.80
N GLU A 359 21.41 -3.23 -16.74
CA GLU A 359 22.29 -4.32 -16.32
C GLU A 359 21.54 -5.46 -15.66
N ARG A 360 21.97 -6.68 -15.93
CA ARG A 360 21.45 -7.87 -15.24
C ARG A 360 22.06 -8.00 -13.87
N PHE A 361 21.22 -8.43 -12.93
CA PHE A 361 21.67 -8.79 -11.59
C PHE A 361 21.15 -10.16 -11.18
N ASP A 362 21.96 -10.89 -10.43
CA ASP A 362 21.57 -12.15 -9.81
C ASP A 362 20.95 -11.87 -8.43
N ILE A 363 19.74 -12.39 -8.20
CA ILE A 363 19.05 -12.23 -6.91
C ILE A 363 19.50 -13.27 -5.87
N LEU A 364 20.14 -14.35 -6.31
CA LEU A 364 20.62 -15.44 -5.47
C LEU A 364 22.05 -15.19 -4.96
N SER A 365 22.75 -14.21 -5.52
CA SER A 365 24.10 -13.81 -5.10
C SER A 365 24.07 -12.55 -4.23
N PRO A 366 25.05 -12.36 -3.33
CA PRO A 366 25.20 -11.13 -2.56
C PRO A 366 25.48 -9.91 -3.45
N ARG A 367 25.11 -8.73 -2.96
CA ARG A 367 25.60 -7.46 -3.51
C ARG A 367 27.05 -7.22 -3.06
N PRO A 368 27.81 -6.35 -3.76
CA PRO A 368 29.09 -5.88 -3.24
C PRO A 368 28.92 -5.30 -1.82
N GLY A 369 29.71 -5.79 -0.88
CA GLY A 369 29.67 -5.36 0.52
C GLY A 369 28.61 -6.04 1.40
N SER A 370 27.85 -7.00 0.88
CA SER A 370 26.89 -7.80 1.65
C SER A 370 27.34 -9.25 1.72
N ASP A 371 27.01 -9.95 2.82
CA ASP A 371 27.19 -11.38 3.01
C ASP A 371 25.92 -12.20 2.70
N MET A 372 24.82 -11.48 2.40
CA MET A 372 23.51 -12.09 2.15
C MET A 372 23.16 -12.12 0.67
N PRO A 373 22.55 -13.20 0.15
CA PRO A 373 21.90 -13.19 -1.16
C PRO A 373 20.91 -12.01 -1.26
N ARG A 374 20.85 -11.32 -2.40
CA ARG A 374 20.00 -10.14 -2.59
C ARG A 374 18.55 -10.37 -2.18
N VAL A 375 17.97 -11.50 -2.55
CA VAL A 375 16.58 -11.83 -2.18
C VAL A 375 16.39 -11.91 -0.67
N VAL A 376 17.36 -12.49 0.05
CA VAL A 376 17.35 -12.60 1.52
C VAL A 376 17.52 -11.20 2.14
N GLU A 377 18.45 -10.41 1.63
CA GLU A 377 18.71 -9.04 2.09
C GLU A 377 17.45 -8.16 1.98
N HIS A 378 16.75 -8.22 0.86
CA HIS A 378 15.47 -7.50 0.70
C HIS A 378 14.38 -7.99 1.66
N MET A 379 14.32 -9.30 1.95
CA MET A 379 13.38 -9.84 2.94
C MET A 379 13.73 -9.36 4.36
N MET A 380 15.02 -9.35 4.72
CA MET A 380 15.49 -8.86 6.03
C MET A 380 15.28 -7.35 6.18
N ALA A 381 15.54 -6.58 5.13
CA ALA A 381 15.29 -5.13 5.12
C ALA A 381 13.83 -4.80 5.43
N ARG A 382 12.88 -5.65 5.04
CA ARG A 382 11.47 -5.43 5.39
C ARG A 382 11.20 -5.48 6.89
N HIS A 383 11.90 -6.31 7.63
CA HIS A 383 11.81 -6.32 9.09
C HIS A 383 12.31 -5.02 9.72
N VAL A 384 13.39 -4.45 9.18
CA VAL A 384 13.92 -3.15 9.60
C VAL A 384 12.93 -2.03 9.31
N GLU A 385 12.34 -2.01 8.10
CA GLU A 385 11.33 -1.01 7.71
C GLU A 385 10.10 -1.03 8.61
N VAL A 386 9.60 -2.22 8.97
CA VAL A 386 8.45 -2.35 9.88
C VAL A 386 8.77 -1.85 11.29
N ALA A 387 10.01 -2.02 11.73
CA ALA A 387 10.48 -1.44 12.99
C ALA A 387 10.70 0.09 12.91
N GLY A 388 10.53 0.70 11.73
CA GLY A 388 10.69 2.13 11.47
C GLY A 388 12.12 2.56 11.18
N GLY A 389 12.97 1.60 10.77
CA GLY A 389 14.34 1.83 10.30
C GLY A 389 14.43 1.80 8.78
N GLU A 390 15.67 1.85 8.30
CA GLU A 390 16.01 1.81 6.88
C GLU A 390 17.34 1.06 6.69
N VAL A 391 17.44 0.31 5.60
CA VAL A 391 18.69 -0.26 5.13
C VAL A 391 19.11 0.50 3.88
N GLU A 392 20.27 1.14 3.92
CA GLU A 392 20.77 2.00 2.84
C GLU A 392 20.85 1.23 1.51
N GLY A 393 20.21 1.77 0.48
CA GLY A 393 20.19 1.20 -0.86
C GLY A 393 19.42 -0.12 -0.99
N VAL A 394 18.72 -0.59 0.06
CA VAL A 394 17.91 -1.81 0.03
C VAL A 394 16.46 -1.51 0.38
N ARG A 395 15.57 -1.89 -0.51
CA ARG A 395 14.14 -1.79 -0.27
C ARG A 395 13.60 -3.09 0.29
N GLY A 396 12.85 -2.98 1.38
CA GLY A 396 12.24 -4.15 2.02
C GLY A 396 11.18 -4.83 1.14
N MET A 397 11.22 -6.16 1.08
CA MET A 397 10.23 -6.98 0.38
C MET A 397 9.62 -8.02 1.33
N PRO A 398 8.32 -8.27 1.24
CA PRO A 398 7.33 -7.78 0.26
C PRO A 398 6.99 -6.29 0.48
N LEU A 399 6.86 -5.54 -0.61
CA LEU A 399 6.69 -4.11 -0.59
C LEU A 399 5.39 -3.69 0.14
N GLY A 400 5.51 -2.95 1.25
CA GLY A 400 4.37 -2.44 2.03
C GLY A 400 3.54 -3.50 2.76
N LEU A 401 3.89 -4.79 2.67
CA LEU A 401 3.20 -5.90 3.31
C LEU A 401 3.97 -6.38 4.56
N PRO A 402 3.35 -7.21 5.42
CA PRO A 402 4.07 -7.82 6.54
C PRO A 402 5.33 -8.55 6.08
N PRO A 403 6.40 -8.53 6.88
CA PRO A 403 7.63 -9.22 6.53
C PRO A 403 7.43 -10.73 6.43
N MET A 404 8.25 -11.39 5.62
CA MET A 404 8.32 -12.84 5.56
C MET A 404 8.79 -13.40 6.91
N SER A 405 8.22 -14.54 7.33
CA SER A 405 8.66 -15.17 8.58
C SER A 405 10.13 -15.62 8.48
N MET A 406 10.83 -15.62 9.61
CA MET A 406 12.22 -16.08 9.66
C MET A 406 12.40 -17.51 9.15
N LYS A 407 11.39 -18.37 9.29
CA LYS A 407 11.41 -19.74 8.72
C LYS A 407 11.33 -19.76 7.19
N GLN A 408 10.62 -18.81 6.60
CA GLN A 408 10.56 -18.67 5.12
C GLN A 408 11.88 -18.10 4.58
N ILE A 409 12.47 -17.15 5.28
CA ILE A 409 13.79 -16.59 4.95
C ILE A 409 14.85 -17.70 5.06
N GLN A 410 14.87 -18.44 6.16
CA GLN A 410 15.76 -19.59 6.37
C GLN A 410 15.65 -20.61 5.24
N LEU A 411 14.43 -20.92 4.78
CA LEU A 411 14.20 -21.89 3.71
C LEU A 411 14.86 -21.44 2.40
N VAL A 412 14.69 -20.17 2.03
CA VAL A 412 15.30 -19.59 0.81
C VAL A 412 16.83 -19.57 0.95
N GLU A 413 17.33 -19.08 2.07
CA GLU A 413 18.78 -18.97 2.32
C GLU A 413 19.45 -20.33 2.29
N SER A 414 18.83 -21.36 2.92
CA SER A 414 19.33 -22.72 2.91
C SER A 414 19.30 -23.34 1.51
N TRP A 415 18.24 -23.12 0.73
CA TRP A 415 18.15 -23.54 -0.65
C TRP A 415 19.26 -22.94 -1.51
N ILE A 416 19.53 -21.64 -1.35
CA ILE A 416 20.61 -20.94 -2.07
C ILE A 416 21.97 -21.51 -1.68
N ALA A 417 22.23 -21.69 -0.38
CA ALA A 417 23.48 -22.25 0.13
C ALA A 417 23.76 -23.68 -0.38
N GLN A 418 22.70 -24.45 -0.69
CA GLN A 418 22.78 -25.79 -1.28
C GLN A 418 22.89 -25.76 -2.82
N GLY A 419 23.13 -24.61 -3.45
CA GLY A 419 23.30 -24.45 -4.89
C GLY A 419 22.01 -24.17 -5.65
N ALA A 420 20.95 -23.81 -4.95
CA ALA A 420 19.63 -23.47 -5.53
C ALA A 420 19.14 -24.54 -6.53
N ARG A 421 19.01 -25.77 -6.06
CA ARG A 421 18.62 -26.95 -6.86
C ARG A 421 17.15 -26.87 -7.29
N GLU A 422 16.87 -27.41 -8.51
CA GLU A 422 15.48 -27.56 -9.00
C GLU A 422 14.67 -28.58 -8.21
#